data_aec6cc121ec0635217a81bf505bec5bc
#
_entry.id   aec6cc121ec0635217a81bf505bec5bc
#
_cell.length_a   1.000
_cell.length_b   1.000
_cell.length_c   1.000
_cell.angle_alpha   90.00
_cell.angle_beta   90.00
_cell.angle_gamma   90.00
#
_symmetry.space_group_name_H-M   'P 1'
#
loop_
_entity.id
_entity.type
_entity.pdbx_description
1 polymer ?
#
loop_
_entity_poly.entity_id
_entity_poly.type
_entity_poly.pdbx_seq_one_letter_code
_entity_poly.pdbx_strand_id
1 'polypeptide(L)'
;MKKRVLSLFMALALCLTLLPTAVFADVTENGEGSGGTHYVAESGGTQYETVQEILDNMEEGEITLLDSVTEDLTVYAATTIHMNGHSITGNIDATDSLTLNGGTVDGTVKVDGGTLNMTAPAEAEAAITGGLNVVSGSAFVSGAQVGVKGTLYFDGTDMLISGAVKAVELDSAAEPAAKTLYGSATVNGDTAAEAGFDTDTYTDFFTHI
;
A
#
# COMPACT_ATOMS: atom_id res chain seq x y z
N MET A 1 -55.28 -12.55 19.88
CA MET A 1 -53.88 -12.10 19.83
C MET A 1 -52.84 -13.24 19.90
N LYS A 2 -53.08 -14.35 20.58
CA LYS A 2 -52.09 -15.46 20.75
C LYS A 2 -51.69 -16.18 19.44
N LYS A 3 -52.53 -16.24 18.44
CA LYS A 3 -52.25 -16.97 17.17
C LYS A 3 -51.30 -16.17 16.22
N ARG A 4 -51.26 -14.84 16.30
CA ARG A 4 -50.38 -14.01 15.47
C ARG A 4 -48.95 -13.96 15.96
N VAL A 5 -48.73 -14.09 17.28
CA VAL A 5 -47.40 -14.13 17.90
C VAL A 5 -46.70 -15.44 17.58
N LEU A 6 -47.45 -16.56 17.59
CA LEU A 6 -46.90 -17.90 17.26
C LEU A 6 -46.42 -17.98 15.80
N SER A 7 -47.11 -17.32 14.86
CA SER A 7 -46.74 -17.28 13.46
C SER A 7 -45.44 -16.46 13.23
N LEU A 8 -45.24 -15.37 13.99
CA LEU A 8 -44.05 -14.54 13.90
C LEU A 8 -42.80 -15.28 14.42
N PHE A 9 -42.95 -16.04 15.51
CA PHE A 9 -41.86 -16.89 16.05
C PHE A 9 -41.46 -18.02 15.11
N MET A 10 -42.45 -18.62 14.41
CA MET A 10 -42.17 -19.69 13.47
C MET A 10 -41.48 -19.17 12.19
N ALA A 11 -41.83 -17.98 11.71
CA ALA A 11 -41.14 -17.33 10.59
C ALA A 11 -39.70 -16.93 10.93
N LEU A 12 -39.46 -16.42 12.15
CA LEU A 12 -38.13 -16.07 12.61
C LEU A 12 -37.23 -17.31 12.78
N ALA A 13 -37.77 -18.41 13.27
CA ALA A 13 -37.04 -19.68 13.40
C ALA A 13 -36.67 -20.29 12.04
N LEU A 14 -37.53 -20.13 11.01
CA LEU A 14 -37.23 -20.62 9.67
C LEU A 14 -36.16 -19.77 8.97
N CYS A 15 -36.10 -18.45 9.21
CA CYS A 15 -35.06 -17.60 8.67
C CYS A 15 -33.67 -17.89 9.25
N LEU A 16 -33.60 -18.33 10.52
CA LEU A 16 -32.31 -18.68 11.15
C LEU A 16 -31.70 -19.99 10.60
N THR A 17 -32.54 -20.88 10.04
CA THR A 17 -32.07 -22.16 9.49
C THR A 17 -31.62 -22.08 8.02
N LEU A 18 -31.86 -20.93 7.36
CA LEU A 18 -31.47 -20.69 5.97
C LEU A 18 -30.22 -19.80 5.84
N LEU A 19 -29.57 -19.43 6.95
CA LEU A 19 -28.26 -18.84 6.88
C LEU A 19 -27.31 -19.91 6.34
N PRO A 20 -26.60 -19.66 5.23
CA PRO A 20 -25.55 -20.57 4.83
C PRO A 20 -24.56 -20.61 5.99
N THR A 21 -24.40 -21.78 6.58
CA THR A 21 -23.29 -22.03 7.49
C THR A 21 -22.03 -21.84 6.64
N ALA A 22 -21.38 -20.68 6.78
CA ALA A 22 -20.01 -20.56 6.36
C ALA A 22 -19.26 -21.65 7.12
N VAL A 23 -18.89 -22.71 6.42
CA VAL A 23 -18.02 -23.74 6.94
C VAL A 23 -16.68 -23.06 7.10
N PHE A 24 -16.41 -22.50 8.29
CA PHE A 24 -15.05 -22.24 8.69
C PHE A 24 -14.38 -23.60 8.77
N ALA A 25 -13.63 -23.97 7.75
CA ALA A 25 -12.72 -25.08 7.83
C ALA A 25 -11.75 -24.74 8.96
N ASP A 26 -11.94 -25.40 10.09
CA ASP A 26 -10.97 -25.44 11.19
C ASP A 26 -9.72 -26.11 10.61
N VAL A 27 -8.72 -25.29 10.23
CA VAL A 27 -7.42 -25.80 9.79
C VAL A 27 -6.71 -26.30 11.05
N THR A 28 -7.02 -27.53 11.44
CA THR A 28 -6.14 -28.25 12.35
C THR A 28 -4.82 -28.53 11.63
N GLU A 29 -3.77 -27.87 12.10
CA GLU A 29 -2.39 -28.22 11.81
C GLU A 29 -2.17 -29.70 11.99
N ASN A 30 -2.10 -30.46 10.89
CA ASN A 30 -1.23 -31.65 10.72
C ASN A 30 -1.58 -32.41 9.45
N GLY A 31 -0.62 -32.52 8.53
CA GLY A 31 -0.55 -33.62 7.55
C GLY A 31 -0.73 -33.19 6.09
N GLU A 32 0.35 -33.22 5.43
CA GLU A 32 0.61 -33.44 3.99
C GLU A 32 -0.61 -33.60 3.05
N GLY A 33 -0.69 -32.69 2.05
CA GLY A 33 -1.30 -33.03 0.77
C GLY A 33 -2.78 -32.72 0.58
N SER A 34 -3.14 -31.44 0.61
CA SER A 34 -4.23 -30.93 -0.22
C SER A 34 -3.81 -29.55 -0.70
N GLY A 35 -3.47 -29.41 -1.97
CA GLY A 35 -3.14 -28.13 -2.59
C GLY A 35 -4.41 -27.27 -2.66
N GLY A 36 -4.80 -26.69 -1.52
CA GLY A 36 -5.79 -25.62 -1.47
C GLY A 36 -5.19 -24.39 -2.11
N THR A 37 -5.90 -23.76 -3.02
CA THR A 37 -5.53 -22.49 -3.60
C THR A 37 -5.39 -21.45 -2.49
N HIS A 38 -4.22 -20.80 -2.39
CA HIS A 38 -3.96 -19.74 -1.44
C HIS A 38 -4.29 -18.40 -2.10
N TYR A 39 -5.33 -17.76 -1.65
CA TYR A 39 -5.74 -16.45 -2.15
C TYR A 39 -5.10 -15.35 -1.30
N VAL A 40 -4.46 -14.39 -1.96
CA VAL A 40 -3.75 -13.28 -1.30
C VAL A 40 -4.47 -11.95 -1.40
N ALA A 41 -5.44 -11.84 -2.31
CA ALA A 41 -6.19 -10.62 -2.52
C ALA A 41 -7.64 -10.87 -2.91
N GLU A 42 -8.48 -9.85 -2.73
CA GLU A 42 -9.89 -9.84 -3.12
C GLU A 42 -10.23 -8.53 -3.84
N SER A 43 -11.03 -8.62 -4.89
CA SER A 43 -11.64 -7.47 -5.56
C SER A 43 -13.05 -7.85 -6.03
N GLY A 44 -14.04 -6.96 -5.76
CA GLY A 44 -15.43 -7.19 -6.14
C GLY A 44 -16.05 -8.48 -5.60
N GLY A 45 -15.58 -9.01 -4.46
CA GLY A 45 -16.05 -10.27 -3.87
C GLY A 45 -15.44 -11.53 -4.51
N THR A 46 -14.46 -11.38 -5.39
CA THR A 46 -13.69 -12.48 -5.99
C THR A 46 -12.29 -12.50 -5.40
N GLN A 47 -11.81 -13.69 -5.06
CA GLN A 47 -10.48 -13.90 -4.49
C GLN A 47 -9.48 -14.33 -5.56
N TYR A 48 -8.21 -13.89 -5.42
CA TYR A 48 -7.14 -14.07 -6.39
C TYR A 48 -5.86 -14.55 -5.72
N GLU A 49 -5.06 -15.31 -6.45
CA GLU A 49 -3.77 -15.83 -5.99
C GLU A 49 -2.65 -14.79 -6.10
N THR A 50 -2.83 -13.77 -6.96
CA THR A 50 -1.89 -12.66 -7.14
C THR A 50 -2.63 -11.32 -7.25
N VAL A 51 -1.98 -10.24 -6.83
CA VAL A 51 -2.51 -8.88 -6.99
C VAL A 51 -2.42 -8.44 -8.45
N GLN A 52 -1.33 -8.84 -9.14
CA GLN A 52 -1.14 -8.46 -10.53
C GLN A 52 -2.25 -8.97 -11.46
N GLU A 53 -2.79 -10.17 -11.19
CA GLU A 53 -3.95 -10.69 -11.95
C GLU A 53 -5.15 -9.76 -11.88
N ILE A 54 -5.40 -9.12 -10.72
CA ILE A 54 -6.48 -8.14 -10.57
C ILE A 54 -6.14 -6.88 -11.37
N LEU A 55 -4.93 -6.35 -11.21
CA LEU A 55 -4.48 -5.12 -11.87
C LEU A 55 -4.52 -5.24 -13.41
N ASP A 56 -4.19 -6.40 -13.95
CA ASP A 56 -4.21 -6.65 -15.41
C ASP A 56 -5.63 -6.69 -16.01
N ASN A 57 -6.63 -6.94 -15.19
CA ASN A 57 -8.03 -7.12 -15.63
C ASN A 57 -8.96 -5.98 -15.16
N MET A 58 -8.45 -4.99 -14.43
CA MET A 58 -9.22 -3.92 -13.83
C MET A 58 -8.97 -2.59 -14.56
N GLU A 59 -10.02 -1.84 -14.87
CA GLU A 59 -9.90 -0.48 -15.42
C GLU A 59 -9.64 0.56 -14.32
N GLU A 60 -10.30 0.42 -13.19
CA GLU A 60 -10.11 1.20 -11.95
C GLU A 60 -10.79 0.46 -10.80
N GLY A 61 -10.36 0.65 -9.55
CA GLY A 61 -11.09 0.04 -8.44
C GLY A 61 -10.29 -0.17 -7.16
N GLU A 62 -10.84 -1.06 -6.33
CA GLU A 62 -10.34 -1.38 -5.01
C GLU A 62 -9.91 -2.84 -4.92
N ILE A 63 -8.77 -3.06 -4.26
CA ILE A 63 -8.21 -4.37 -3.94
C ILE A 63 -8.04 -4.43 -2.43
N THR A 64 -8.39 -5.56 -1.82
CA THR A 64 -8.14 -5.82 -0.41
C THR A 64 -7.14 -6.96 -0.30
N LEU A 65 -6.02 -6.74 0.39
CA LEU A 65 -5.08 -7.82 0.70
C LEU A 65 -5.66 -8.70 1.81
N LEU A 66 -5.55 -9.99 1.60
CA LEU A 66 -5.92 -11.06 2.54
C LEU A 66 -4.68 -11.64 3.23
N ASP A 67 -3.50 -11.48 2.60
CA ASP A 67 -2.20 -11.86 3.14
C ASP A 67 -1.11 -10.94 2.56
N SER A 68 0.11 -11.03 3.11
CA SER A 68 1.29 -10.36 2.54
C SER A 68 1.70 -11.03 1.24
N VAL A 69 2.11 -10.21 0.26
CA VAL A 69 2.44 -10.69 -1.07
C VAL A 69 3.91 -10.46 -1.41
N THR A 70 4.45 -11.35 -2.25
CA THR A 70 5.82 -11.21 -2.78
C THR A 70 5.73 -11.24 -4.30
N GLU A 71 5.56 -10.07 -4.89
CA GLU A 71 5.44 -9.86 -6.34
C GLU A 71 5.76 -8.41 -6.72
N ASP A 72 6.28 -8.20 -7.92
CA ASP A 72 6.37 -6.88 -8.52
C ASP A 72 5.01 -6.49 -9.11
N LEU A 73 4.58 -5.25 -8.89
CA LEU A 73 3.28 -4.75 -9.34
C LEU A 73 3.43 -3.66 -10.39
N THR A 74 2.61 -3.72 -11.43
CA THR A 74 2.45 -2.63 -12.39
C THR A 74 1.02 -2.13 -12.38
N VAL A 75 0.85 -0.85 -12.10
CA VAL A 75 -0.45 -0.20 -11.94
C VAL A 75 -0.69 0.75 -13.11
N TYR A 76 -1.62 0.38 -13.98
CA TYR A 76 -1.95 1.13 -15.21
C TYR A 76 -3.20 1.98 -15.09
N ALA A 77 -3.97 1.83 -14.02
CA ALA A 77 -5.23 2.53 -13.79
C ALA A 77 -5.36 2.96 -12.33
N ALA A 78 -6.21 3.94 -12.06
CA ALA A 78 -6.42 4.44 -10.71
C ALA A 78 -6.88 3.33 -9.76
N THR A 79 -6.07 3.00 -8.77
CA THR A 79 -6.25 1.85 -7.91
C THR A 79 -6.08 2.20 -6.44
N THR A 80 -6.95 1.64 -5.59
CA THR A 80 -6.80 1.65 -4.14
C THR A 80 -6.54 0.24 -3.64
N ILE A 81 -5.44 0.03 -2.91
CA ILE A 81 -5.12 -1.23 -2.24
C ILE A 81 -5.25 -1.05 -0.73
N HIS A 82 -6.24 -1.71 -0.15
CA HIS A 82 -6.42 -1.84 1.29
C HIS A 82 -5.53 -2.97 1.79
N MET A 83 -4.40 -2.62 2.38
CA MET A 83 -3.37 -3.58 2.75
C MET A 83 -3.63 -4.29 4.08
N ASN A 84 -4.52 -3.75 4.94
CA ASN A 84 -4.97 -4.38 6.21
C ASN A 84 -3.84 -4.83 7.15
N GLY A 85 -2.73 -4.12 7.18
CA GLY A 85 -1.55 -4.48 7.97
C GLY A 85 -0.57 -5.41 7.26
N HIS A 86 -0.92 -5.91 6.07
CA HIS A 86 -0.04 -6.74 5.25
C HIS A 86 1.03 -5.92 4.53
N SER A 87 2.01 -6.60 3.97
CA SER A 87 3.10 -6.00 3.20
C SER A 87 3.11 -6.47 1.75
N ILE A 88 3.63 -5.61 0.87
CA ILE A 88 4.02 -5.97 -0.48
C ILE A 88 5.54 -6.01 -0.51
N THR A 89 6.12 -7.19 -0.80
CA THR A 89 7.56 -7.39 -1.02
C THR A 89 7.80 -7.47 -2.51
N GLY A 90 8.41 -6.43 -3.09
CA GLY A 90 8.63 -6.26 -4.53
C GLY A 90 8.52 -4.80 -4.94
N ASN A 91 8.80 -4.52 -6.20
CA ASN A 91 8.73 -3.17 -6.72
C ASN A 91 7.32 -2.86 -7.24
N ILE A 92 6.93 -1.60 -7.13
CA ILE A 92 5.67 -1.10 -7.67
C ILE A 92 5.98 -0.02 -8.72
N ASP A 93 5.52 -0.22 -9.96
CA ASP A 93 5.58 0.78 -11.04
C ASP A 93 4.16 1.30 -11.30
N ALA A 94 3.88 2.53 -10.87
CA ALA A 94 2.57 3.16 -11.02
C ALA A 94 2.62 4.23 -12.11
N THR A 95 1.85 4.03 -13.17
CA THR A 95 1.66 4.99 -14.26
C THR A 95 0.36 5.78 -14.14
N ASP A 96 -0.45 5.48 -13.14
CA ASP A 96 -1.66 6.21 -12.76
C ASP A 96 -1.74 6.32 -11.23
N SER A 97 -2.82 6.89 -10.72
CA SER A 97 -2.99 7.14 -9.29
C SER A 97 -3.08 5.84 -8.49
N LEU A 98 -2.27 5.74 -7.44
CA LEU A 98 -2.21 4.60 -6.55
C LEU A 98 -2.42 5.03 -5.10
N THR A 99 -3.37 4.41 -4.43
CA THR A 99 -3.57 4.58 -2.99
C THR A 99 -3.25 3.28 -2.26
N LEU A 100 -2.33 3.33 -1.29
CA LEU A 100 -1.92 2.21 -0.44
C LEU A 100 -2.30 2.51 1.02
N ASN A 101 -3.26 1.78 1.56
CA ASN A 101 -3.79 2.03 2.89
C ASN A 101 -3.46 0.91 3.88
N GLY A 102 -2.78 1.26 4.98
CA GLY A 102 -2.65 0.41 6.16
C GLY A 102 -1.67 -0.75 6.01
N GLY A 103 -0.57 -0.56 5.28
CA GLY A 103 0.47 -1.56 5.12
C GLY A 103 1.82 -0.96 4.77
N THR A 104 2.78 -1.79 4.37
CA THR A 104 4.15 -1.41 4.04
C THR A 104 4.60 -1.97 2.70
N VAL A 105 5.55 -1.31 2.04
CA VAL A 105 6.19 -1.81 0.83
C VAL A 105 7.67 -2.09 1.11
N ASP A 106 8.08 -3.34 0.93
CA ASP A 106 9.47 -3.77 0.98
C ASP A 106 10.01 -3.87 -0.45
N GLY A 107 10.39 -2.73 -0.98
CA GLY A 107 10.83 -2.54 -2.36
C GLY A 107 10.77 -1.08 -2.77
N THR A 108 11.01 -0.82 -4.05
CA THR A 108 10.95 0.52 -4.62
C THR A 108 9.56 0.82 -5.17
N VAL A 109 9.04 2.01 -4.86
CA VAL A 109 7.82 2.52 -5.51
C VAL A 109 8.24 3.56 -6.54
N LYS A 110 7.92 3.31 -7.82
CA LYS A 110 8.07 4.27 -8.90
C LYS A 110 6.71 4.86 -9.26
N VAL A 111 6.66 6.18 -9.37
CA VAL A 111 5.50 6.94 -9.81
C VAL A 111 5.85 7.64 -11.13
N ASP A 112 5.17 7.28 -12.20
CA ASP A 112 5.36 7.85 -13.54
C ASP A 112 4.02 8.32 -14.11
N GLY A 113 3.37 9.20 -13.38
CA GLY A 113 2.04 9.74 -13.62
C GLY A 113 1.12 9.62 -12.40
N GLY A 114 0.02 10.34 -12.41
CA GLY A 114 -0.96 10.28 -11.32
C GLY A 114 -0.44 10.73 -9.96
N THR A 115 -0.98 10.11 -8.91
CA THR A 115 -0.64 10.45 -7.54
C THR A 115 -0.51 9.19 -6.68
N LEU A 116 0.62 9.03 -6.01
CA LEU A 116 0.76 8.07 -4.91
C LEU A 116 0.23 8.67 -3.61
N ASN A 117 -0.73 7.99 -2.98
CA ASN A 117 -1.14 8.25 -1.61
C ASN A 117 -0.86 7.01 -0.77
N MET A 118 0.05 7.10 0.20
CA MET A 118 0.39 5.98 1.07
C MET A 118 0.23 6.34 2.53
N THR A 119 -0.47 5.48 3.26
CA THR A 119 -0.60 5.57 4.72
C THR A 119 -0.21 4.23 5.33
N ALA A 120 0.91 4.19 6.03
CA ALA A 120 1.41 3.01 6.72
C ALA A 120 0.95 2.96 8.18
N PRO A 121 0.96 1.78 8.83
CA PRO A 121 0.73 1.66 10.26
C PRO A 121 1.80 2.44 11.07
N ALA A 122 1.36 3.14 12.13
CA ALA A 122 2.25 4.01 12.92
C ALA A 122 3.40 3.25 13.62
N GLU A 123 3.20 1.96 13.90
CA GLU A 123 4.18 1.06 14.52
C GLU A 123 5.17 0.47 13.50
N ALA A 124 4.90 0.56 12.21
CA ALA A 124 5.80 0.06 11.18
C ALA A 124 7.15 0.79 11.21
N GLU A 125 8.24 0.08 10.96
CA GLU A 125 9.59 0.67 10.93
C GLU A 125 9.72 1.68 9.80
N ALA A 126 9.26 1.33 8.60
CA ALA A 126 9.19 2.21 7.45
C ALA A 126 7.92 1.97 6.63
N ALA A 127 7.43 2.99 5.93
CA ALA A 127 6.35 2.83 4.97
C ALA A 127 6.86 2.19 3.67
N ILE A 128 8.01 2.67 3.16
CA ILE A 128 8.70 2.13 1.98
C ILE A 128 10.16 1.89 2.35
N THR A 129 10.71 0.70 2.05
CA THR A 129 12.08 0.33 2.45
C THR A 129 13.11 0.36 1.32
N GLY A 130 12.73 0.17 0.06
CA GLY A 130 13.66 0.17 -1.07
C GLY A 130 13.87 1.54 -1.72
N GLY A 131 12.93 2.45 -1.50
CA GLY A 131 12.99 3.81 -2.01
C GLY A 131 11.74 4.28 -2.74
N LEU A 132 11.70 5.59 -3.02
CA LEU A 132 10.64 6.25 -3.77
C LEU A 132 11.23 6.98 -4.96
N ASN A 133 10.72 6.70 -6.15
CA ASN A 133 11.14 7.30 -7.41
C ASN A 133 9.93 7.95 -8.09
N VAL A 134 9.80 9.27 -7.98
CA VAL A 134 8.74 10.05 -8.63
C VAL A 134 9.30 10.69 -9.88
N VAL A 135 9.03 10.09 -11.03
CA VAL A 135 9.48 10.58 -12.35
C VAL A 135 8.54 11.67 -12.86
N SER A 136 7.23 11.50 -12.59
CA SER A 136 6.22 12.52 -12.87
C SER A 136 5.01 12.31 -11.95
N GLY A 137 4.17 13.33 -11.79
CA GLY A 137 3.02 13.28 -10.88
C GLY A 137 3.36 13.69 -9.45
N SER A 138 2.69 13.12 -8.47
CA SER A 138 2.83 13.51 -7.06
C SER A 138 2.94 12.31 -6.12
N ALA A 139 3.54 12.50 -4.93
CA ALA A 139 3.61 11.45 -3.92
C ALA A 139 3.38 12.00 -2.51
N PHE A 140 2.48 11.35 -1.78
CA PHE A 140 2.16 11.63 -0.39
C PHE A 140 2.32 10.35 0.44
N VAL A 141 3.33 10.33 1.32
CA VAL A 141 3.65 9.17 2.17
C VAL A 141 3.57 9.58 3.63
N SER A 142 2.82 8.81 4.43
CA SER A 142 2.61 9.10 5.83
C SER A 142 2.49 7.82 6.68
N GLY A 143 2.51 8.00 7.98
CA GLY A 143 2.51 6.90 8.94
C GLY A 143 3.94 6.41 9.23
N ALA A 144 4.08 5.19 9.75
CA ALA A 144 5.33 4.54 10.10
C ALA A 144 6.29 5.38 11.00
N GLN A 145 7.40 4.80 11.43
CA GLN A 145 8.47 5.54 12.13
C GLN A 145 9.31 6.33 11.12
N VAL A 146 9.54 5.74 9.94
CA VAL A 146 10.23 6.37 8.81
C VAL A 146 9.30 6.33 7.60
N GLY A 147 9.13 7.46 6.90
CA GLY A 147 8.30 7.50 5.70
C GLY A 147 8.93 6.69 4.56
N VAL A 148 10.16 7.00 4.18
CA VAL A 148 10.90 6.30 3.11
C VAL A 148 12.31 5.97 3.56
N LYS A 149 12.73 4.71 3.41
CA LYS A 149 14.12 4.27 3.50
C LYS A 149 14.67 3.92 2.12
N GLY A 150 15.99 4.01 1.96
CA GLY A 150 16.70 3.62 0.74
C GLY A 150 16.98 4.79 -0.17
N THR A 151 16.35 4.86 -1.32
CA THR A 151 16.61 5.92 -2.31
C THR A 151 15.44 6.89 -2.44
N LEU A 152 15.72 8.13 -2.81
CA LEU A 152 14.68 9.11 -3.10
C LEU A 152 15.07 9.88 -4.38
N TYR A 153 14.20 9.80 -5.38
CA TYR A 153 14.28 10.60 -6.59
C TYR A 153 12.94 11.31 -6.80
N PHE A 154 12.97 12.59 -7.11
CA PHE A 154 11.78 13.37 -7.36
C PHE A 154 11.99 14.35 -8.53
N ASP A 155 11.21 14.15 -9.58
CA ASP A 155 11.06 15.05 -10.75
C ASP A 155 9.56 15.20 -11.07
N GLY A 156 8.76 15.30 -10.01
CA GLY A 156 7.29 15.38 -10.09
C GLY A 156 6.76 16.79 -9.83
N THR A 157 5.48 16.84 -9.49
CA THR A 157 4.76 18.09 -9.20
C THR A 157 4.81 18.43 -7.72
N ASP A 158 4.38 17.52 -6.86
CA ASP A 158 4.34 17.71 -5.40
C ASP A 158 4.79 16.44 -4.69
N MET A 159 5.53 16.59 -3.59
CA MET A 159 5.90 15.49 -2.72
C MET A 159 5.82 15.91 -1.27
N LEU A 160 5.14 15.12 -0.45
CA LEU A 160 5.14 15.26 0.99
C LEU A 160 5.41 13.88 1.62
N ILE A 161 6.49 13.75 2.36
CA ILE A 161 6.83 12.54 3.10
C ILE A 161 6.87 12.87 4.58
N SER A 162 6.21 12.07 5.39
CA SER A 162 6.23 12.18 6.84
C SER A 162 6.40 10.82 7.51
N GLY A 163 7.09 10.81 8.66
CA GLY A 163 7.21 9.67 9.54
C GLY A 163 7.23 10.16 11.00
N ALA A 164 6.91 9.30 11.95
CA ALA A 164 6.87 9.68 13.36
C ALA A 164 8.25 10.07 13.92
N VAL A 165 9.33 9.52 13.37
CA VAL A 165 10.71 9.78 13.77
C VAL A 165 11.46 10.54 12.68
N LYS A 166 11.34 10.07 11.43
CA LYS A 166 11.99 10.66 10.26
C LYS A 166 11.08 10.61 9.05
N ALA A 167 11.15 11.62 8.19
CA ALA A 167 10.51 11.55 6.89
C ALA A 167 11.27 10.58 5.97
N VAL A 168 12.58 10.72 5.88
CA VAL A 168 13.43 9.96 4.96
C VAL A 168 14.69 9.48 5.69
N GLU A 169 15.12 8.25 5.37
CA GLU A 169 16.40 7.67 5.77
C GLU A 169 17.09 7.09 4.53
N LEU A 170 18.02 7.85 3.95
CA LEU A 170 18.66 7.48 2.69
C LEU A 170 19.76 6.45 2.89
N ASP A 171 19.86 5.50 1.95
CA ASP A 171 21.01 4.62 1.84
C ASP A 171 22.28 5.44 1.52
N SER A 172 23.28 5.34 2.38
CA SER A 172 24.57 6.02 2.21
C SER A 172 25.33 5.58 0.95
N ALA A 173 25.06 4.36 0.47
CA ALA A 173 25.66 3.79 -0.74
C ALA A 173 24.90 4.15 -2.02
N ALA A 174 23.71 4.78 -1.93
CA ALA A 174 22.93 5.13 -3.10
C ALA A 174 23.67 6.15 -3.98
N GLU A 175 23.56 5.96 -5.31
CA GLU A 175 24.13 6.88 -6.28
C GLU A 175 23.51 8.27 -6.16
N PRO A 176 24.26 9.35 -6.45
CA PRO A 176 23.75 10.71 -6.34
C PRO A 176 22.42 10.97 -7.03
N ALA A 177 22.23 10.43 -8.24
CA ALA A 177 20.99 10.60 -9.00
C ALA A 177 19.76 10.00 -8.28
N ALA A 178 19.95 8.97 -7.48
CA ALA A 178 18.88 8.35 -6.69
C ALA A 178 18.52 9.14 -5.42
N LYS A 179 19.09 10.30 -5.25
CA LYS A 179 18.90 11.23 -4.13
C LYS A 179 18.58 12.64 -4.63
N THR A 180 17.92 12.78 -5.75
CA THR A 180 17.68 14.05 -6.41
C THR A 180 16.26 14.51 -6.14
N LEU A 181 16.12 15.78 -5.80
CA LEU A 181 14.85 16.47 -5.65
C LEU A 181 14.77 17.62 -6.63
N TYR A 182 13.64 17.73 -7.32
CA TYR A 182 13.33 18.83 -8.20
C TYR A 182 12.01 19.49 -7.80
N GLY A 183 11.82 20.72 -8.20
CA GLY A 183 10.54 21.41 -8.05
C GLY A 183 10.17 21.76 -6.62
N SER A 184 8.92 21.52 -6.25
CA SER A 184 8.31 21.93 -4.97
C SER A 184 8.30 20.84 -3.91
N ALA A 185 9.27 19.93 -3.92
CA ALA A 185 9.34 18.87 -2.94
C ALA A 185 9.33 19.41 -1.49
N THR A 186 8.54 18.78 -0.63
CA THR A 186 8.53 19.07 0.80
C THR A 186 8.82 17.80 1.59
N VAL A 187 9.46 17.99 2.74
CA VAL A 187 9.77 16.92 3.69
C VAL A 187 9.29 17.36 5.05
N ASN A 188 8.46 16.56 5.70
CA ASN A 188 7.75 16.93 6.93
C ASN A 188 6.94 18.24 6.84
N GLY A 189 6.52 18.63 5.63
CA GLY A 189 5.80 19.87 5.39
C GLY A 189 6.67 21.08 5.14
N ASP A 190 8.00 20.97 5.30
CA ASP A 190 8.95 22.02 4.97
C ASP A 190 9.40 21.87 3.52
N THR A 191 9.73 23.00 2.88
CA THR A 191 10.40 22.95 1.57
C THR A 191 11.79 22.36 1.71
N ALA A 192 12.36 21.85 0.62
CA ALA A 192 13.70 21.29 0.65
C ALA A 192 14.73 22.26 1.28
N ALA A 193 14.67 23.55 0.95
CA ALA A 193 15.56 24.59 1.51
C ALA A 193 15.35 24.79 3.02
N GLU A 194 14.09 24.80 3.50
CA GLU A 194 13.76 24.92 4.93
C GLU A 194 14.18 23.69 5.73
N ALA A 195 14.10 22.52 5.12
CA ALA A 195 14.59 21.27 5.70
C ALA A 195 16.14 21.13 5.65
N GLY A 196 16.85 22.13 5.11
CA GLY A 196 18.32 22.19 5.12
C GLY A 196 19.01 21.56 3.93
N PHE A 197 18.31 21.42 2.81
CA PHE A 197 18.87 20.85 1.59
C PHE A 197 19.49 21.92 0.69
N ASP A 198 20.56 21.55 0.01
CA ASP A 198 21.16 22.38 -1.03
C ASP A 198 20.33 22.26 -2.31
N THR A 199 19.49 23.25 -2.56
CA THR A 199 18.65 23.30 -3.76
C THR A 199 19.37 23.83 -4.98
N ASP A 200 20.61 24.32 -4.85
CA ASP A 200 21.34 24.96 -5.95
C ASP A 200 21.94 23.94 -6.93
N THR A 201 22.12 22.69 -6.49
CA THR A 201 22.73 21.66 -7.32
C THR A 201 21.78 20.56 -7.75
N TYR A 202 20.55 20.57 -7.29
CA TYR A 202 19.55 19.49 -7.53
C TYR A 202 20.01 18.08 -7.12
N THR A 203 21.19 17.97 -6.58
CA THR A 203 21.73 16.73 -6.03
C THR A 203 21.85 16.92 -4.57
N ASP A 204 20.82 16.62 -3.88
CA ASP A 204 21.07 16.58 -2.55
C ASP A 204 20.27 15.85 -1.63
N PHE A 205 20.84 15.64 -0.86
CA PHE A 205 21.11 14.71 0.08
C PHE A 205 20.57 15.09 1.39
N PHE A 206 19.52 14.56 1.67
CA PHE A 206 18.96 14.50 2.96
C PHE A 206 19.75 13.57 3.87
N THR A 207 20.98 13.86 4.11
CA THR A 207 21.79 13.18 5.12
C THR A 207 21.41 13.57 6.54
N HIS A 208 20.43 14.47 6.71
CA HIS A 208 20.16 15.10 8.01
C HIS A 208 18.70 15.09 8.45
N ILE A 209 17.87 14.25 7.89
CA ILE A 209 16.50 14.12 8.36
C ILE A 209 16.32 12.85 9.16
#